data_5a3b2629b4a35202a987303eaaabff06
#
_entry.id   5a3b2629b4a35202a987303eaaabff06
#
_cell.length_a   1.000
_cell.length_b   1.000
_cell.length_c   1.000
_cell.angle_alpha   90.00
_cell.angle_beta   90.00
_cell.angle_gamma   90.00
#
_symmetry.space_group_name_H-M   'P 1'
#
loop_
_entity.id
_entity.type
_entity.pdbx_description
1 polymer ?
#
loop_
_entity_poly.entity_id
_entity_poly.type
_entity_poly.pdbx_seq_one_letter_code
_entity_poly.pdbx_strand_id
1 'polypeptide(L)'
;TVNLAFVDTCAGPGSYEDPKNQGTKEGSPLIALQTLYNLKTDTRFAGKTISTKALFIEKNPKYASALRTLLSSGNTFGVTYEIRESEFDSALADILTYIKGCFAFIFADPFGPSSIPFSSISKIVSQKFCDVLINFPLYSIQKWSGFIDKCDANDIAKERVDYVTDFFGTDEWVGVYRKCRGTEEVEEEWLNLYKRNLKSAGVMVVSVPVL
;
A
#
# COMPACT_ATOMS: atom_id res chain seq x y z
N THR A 1 -22.29 16.01 7.07
CA THR A 1 -20.90 15.64 7.41
C THR A 1 -20.36 14.68 6.37
N VAL A 2 -19.15 14.91 5.91
CA VAL A 2 -18.40 13.99 5.04
C VAL A 2 -17.31 13.34 5.90
N ASN A 3 -17.31 12.01 5.97
CA ASN A 3 -16.30 11.26 6.71
C ASN A 3 -15.21 10.78 5.73
N LEU A 4 -13.96 11.14 6.00
CA LEU A 4 -12.80 10.74 5.23
C LEU A 4 -11.91 9.83 6.08
N ALA A 5 -11.47 8.71 5.53
CA ALA A 5 -10.53 7.80 6.16
C ALA A 5 -9.30 7.62 5.25
N PHE A 6 -8.13 7.77 5.81
CA PHE A 6 -6.87 7.39 5.18
C PHE A 6 -6.34 6.13 5.85
N VAL A 7 -5.82 5.20 5.07
CA VAL A 7 -5.14 4.01 5.60
C VAL A 7 -3.82 3.84 4.88
N ASP A 8 -2.74 3.78 5.65
CA ASP A 8 -1.43 3.41 5.16
C ASP A 8 -1.13 1.96 5.58
N THR A 9 -0.92 1.09 4.63
CA THR A 9 -0.74 -0.33 4.89
C THR A 9 0.70 -0.74 5.20
N CYS A 10 1.66 0.20 5.05
CA CYS A 10 3.09 -0.01 5.26
C CYS A 10 3.73 1.28 5.79
N ALA A 11 3.24 1.77 6.92
CA ALA A 11 3.44 3.15 7.37
C ALA A 11 4.89 3.54 7.70
N GLY A 12 5.75 2.58 8.04
CA GLY A 12 7.12 2.84 8.43
C GLY A 12 7.25 3.65 9.74
N PRO A 13 8.42 4.25 9.99
CA PRO A 13 8.68 5.02 11.22
C PRO A 13 8.11 6.45 11.19
N GLY A 14 7.51 6.89 10.09
CA GLY A 14 6.93 8.22 9.91
C GLY A 14 7.92 9.32 9.53
N SER A 15 9.22 9.12 9.73
CA SER A 15 10.29 10.00 9.26
C SER A 15 11.55 9.21 8.95
N TYR A 16 12.36 9.73 8.03
CA TYR A 16 13.58 9.09 7.54
C TYR A 16 14.74 10.07 7.55
N GLU A 17 15.95 9.57 7.81
CA GLU A 17 17.16 10.39 7.65
C GLU A 17 17.33 10.81 6.17
N ASP A 18 17.67 12.08 5.95
CA ASP A 18 18.04 12.59 4.62
C ASP A 18 19.55 12.81 4.55
N PRO A 19 20.32 11.82 4.06
CA PRO A 19 21.78 11.92 4.00
C PRO A 19 22.27 13.03 3.06
N LYS A 20 21.41 13.53 2.15
CA LYS A 20 21.79 14.60 1.22
C LYS A 20 21.70 15.98 1.85
N ASN A 21 20.74 16.19 2.77
CA ASN A 21 20.44 17.52 3.34
C ASN A 21 20.70 17.61 4.86
N GLN A 22 21.35 16.63 5.45
CA GLN A 22 21.63 16.54 6.90
C GLN A 22 20.41 16.81 7.78
N GLY A 23 19.26 16.23 7.39
CA GLY A 23 18.00 16.43 8.08
C GLY A 23 17.14 15.16 8.05
N THR A 24 15.85 15.35 8.29
CA THR A 24 14.86 14.27 8.17
C THR A 24 13.87 14.58 7.06
N LYS A 25 13.40 13.53 6.38
CA LYS A 25 12.27 13.58 5.45
C LYS A 25 11.03 13.02 6.12
N GLU A 26 9.92 13.68 5.88
CA GLU A 26 8.63 13.17 6.32
C GLU A 26 8.25 11.91 5.55
N GLY A 27 7.76 10.92 6.29
CA GLY A 27 7.14 9.73 5.72
C GLY A 27 5.66 9.94 5.41
N SER A 28 5.06 8.96 4.76
CA SER A 28 3.64 8.97 4.39
C SER A 28 2.69 9.29 5.56
N PRO A 29 2.90 8.87 6.81
CA PRO A 29 2.02 9.23 7.91
C PRO A 29 1.92 10.74 8.17
N LEU A 30 3.04 11.46 8.20
CA LEU A 30 3.04 12.90 8.43
C LEU A 30 2.42 13.65 7.27
N ILE A 31 2.77 13.28 6.03
CA ILE A 31 2.20 13.86 4.81
C ILE A 31 0.68 13.65 4.78
N ALA A 32 0.21 12.46 5.13
CA ALA A 32 -1.21 12.15 5.18
C ALA A 32 -1.96 12.97 6.23
N LEU A 33 -1.43 13.07 7.46
CA LEU A 33 -2.05 13.86 8.52
C LEU A 33 -2.13 15.34 8.16
N GLN A 34 -1.07 15.92 7.60
CA GLN A 34 -1.07 17.30 7.11
C GLN A 34 -2.11 17.50 5.98
N THR A 35 -2.18 16.54 5.05
CA THR A 35 -3.15 16.60 3.95
C THR A 35 -4.59 16.53 4.45
N LEU A 36 -4.89 15.62 5.38
CA LEU A 36 -6.20 15.50 6.00
C LEU A 36 -6.60 16.75 6.78
N TYR A 37 -5.65 17.40 7.48
CA TYR A 37 -5.88 18.67 8.13
C TYR A 37 -6.22 19.78 7.10
N ASN A 38 -5.44 19.88 6.04
CA ASN A 38 -5.67 20.86 4.98
C ASN A 38 -7.05 20.69 4.33
N LEU A 39 -7.51 19.46 4.15
CA LEU A 39 -8.85 19.19 3.63
C LEU A 39 -9.97 19.69 4.56
N LYS A 40 -9.78 19.65 5.89
CA LYS A 40 -10.76 20.18 6.85
C LYS A 40 -10.90 21.69 6.78
N THR A 41 -9.84 22.39 6.40
CA THR A 41 -9.76 23.85 6.37
C THR A 41 -9.90 24.43 4.96
N ASP A 42 -10.04 23.59 3.94
CA ASP A 42 -10.12 24.00 2.54
C ASP A 42 -11.44 24.71 2.24
N THR A 43 -11.32 25.94 1.75
CA THR A 43 -12.48 26.79 1.41
C THR A 43 -13.38 26.21 0.32
N ARG A 44 -12.88 25.29 -0.52
CA ARG A 44 -13.68 24.57 -1.52
C ARG A 44 -14.78 23.72 -0.89
N PHE A 45 -14.65 23.41 0.38
CA PHE A 45 -15.63 22.66 1.17
C PHE A 45 -16.38 23.54 2.18
N ALA A 46 -16.36 24.86 1.99
CA ALA A 46 -17.09 25.79 2.85
C ALA A 46 -18.55 25.39 2.99
N GLY A 47 -19.07 25.38 4.22
CA GLY A 47 -20.44 24.93 4.53
C GLY A 47 -20.60 23.41 4.69
N LYS A 48 -19.54 22.63 4.51
CA LYS A 48 -19.54 21.19 4.81
C LYS A 48 -18.73 20.90 6.07
N THR A 49 -19.24 20.02 6.93
CA THR A 49 -18.46 19.48 8.03
C THR A 49 -17.67 18.29 7.52
N ILE A 50 -16.34 18.37 7.57
CA ILE A 50 -15.44 17.28 7.19
C ILE A 50 -14.86 16.65 8.45
N SER A 51 -15.06 15.36 8.64
CA SER A 51 -14.43 14.55 9.67
C SER A 51 -13.34 13.70 9.02
N THR A 52 -12.13 13.74 9.58
CA THR A 52 -10.97 13.02 9.04
C THR A 52 -10.38 12.10 10.09
N LYS A 53 -9.94 10.91 9.65
CA LYS A 53 -9.22 9.96 10.50
C LYS A 53 -8.17 9.20 9.69
N ALA A 54 -7.12 8.72 10.35
CA ALA A 54 -6.04 7.96 9.72
C ALA A 54 -5.77 6.66 10.49
N LEU A 55 -5.47 5.59 9.75
CA LEU A 55 -5.03 4.29 10.28
C LEU A 55 -3.68 3.94 9.66
N PHE A 56 -2.71 3.66 10.50
CA PHE A 56 -1.35 3.29 10.11
C PHE A 56 -1.07 1.86 10.51
N ILE A 57 -0.76 1.01 9.52
CA ILE A 57 -0.38 -0.38 9.73
C ILE A 57 1.14 -0.49 9.55
N GLU A 58 1.83 -1.02 10.55
CA GLU A 58 3.27 -1.24 10.49
C GLU A 58 3.63 -2.54 11.20
N LYS A 59 4.25 -3.48 10.47
CA LYS A 59 4.59 -4.80 11.01
C LYS A 59 5.86 -4.81 11.85
N ASN A 60 6.77 -3.88 11.60
CA ASN A 60 8.02 -3.80 12.34
C ASN A 60 7.80 -3.09 13.68
N PRO A 61 7.94 -3.76 14.83
CA PRO A 61 7.67 -3.16 16.14
C PRO A 61 8.56 -1.95 16.43
N LYS A 62 9.79 -1.90 15.90
CA LYS A 62 10.68 -0.74 16.06
C LYS A 62 10.14 0.47 15.31
N TYR A 63 9.64 0.27 14.08
CA TYR A 63 9.06 1.35 13.28
C TYR A 63 7.71 1.80 13.85
N ALA A 64 6.86 0.87 14.26
CA ALA A 64 5.61 1.19 14.92
C ALA A 64 5.83 1.99 16.22
N SER A 65 6.84 1.63 17.03
CA SER A 65 7.22 2.38 18.23
C SER A 65 7.75 3.78 17.89
N ALA A 66 8.62 3.91 16.88
CA ALA A 66 9.12 5.20 16.40
C ALA A 66 7.98 6.10 15.92
N LEU A 67 7.04 5.55 15.15
CA LEU A 67 5.86 6.27 14.66
C LEU A 67 4.98 6.75 15.82
N ARG A 68 4.72 5.90 16.83
CA ARG A 68 3.98 6.30 18.05
C ARG A 68 4.67 7.47 18.75
N THR A 69 5.98 7.40 18.93
CA THR A 69 6.77 8.47 19.57
C THR A 69 6.68 9.76 18.76
N LEU A 70 6.86 9.68 17.45
CA LEU A 70 6.78 10.83 16.55
C LEU A 70 5.42 11.51 16.60
N LEU A 71 4.33 10.76 16.55
CA LEU A 71 2.98 11.32 16.52
C LEU A 71 2.53 11.82 17.92
N SER A 72 3.01 11.20 18.99
CA SER A 72 2.72 11.68 20.37
C SER A 72 3.36 13.02 20.70
N SER A 73 4.40 13.44 19.98
CA SER A 73 5.06 14.73 20.14
C SER A 73 4.30 15.94 19.55
N GLY A 74 3.06 15.74 19.04
CA GLY A 74 2.20 16.83 18.59
C GLY A 74 2.10 17.00 17.08
N ASN A 75 2.75 16.15 16.28
CA ASN A 75 2.72 16.22 14.80
C ASN A 75 1.45 15.61 14.18
N THR A 76 0.29 15.77 14.82
CA THR A 76 -0.97 15.15 14.37
C THR A 76 -1.92 16.11 13.69
N PHE A 77 -1.62 17.41 13.74
CA PHE A 77 -2.48 18.49 13.21
C PHE A 77 -3.94 18.39 13.71
N GLY A 78 -4.19 17.74 14.86
CA GLY A 78 -5.54 17.52 15.38
C GLY A 78 -6.38 16.52 14.57
N VAL A 79 -5.76 15.70 13.74
CA VAL A 79 -6.40 14.58 13.05
C VAL A 79 -6.42 13.36 13.98
N THR A 80 -7.55 12.69 14.09
CA THR A 80 -7.67 11.44 14.81
C THR A 80 -6.93 10.33 14.07
N TYR A 81 -6.09 9.58 14.77
CA TYR A 81 -5.34 8.49 14.17
C TYR A 81 -5.27 7.25 15.06
N GLU A 82 -4.99 6.12 14.43
CA GLU A 82 -4.70 4.85 15.09
C GLU A 82 -3.45 4.21 14.46
N ILE A 83 -2.69 3.47 15.25
CA ILE A 83 -1.53 2.68 14.79
C ILE A 83 -1.75 1.23 15.18
N ARG A 84 -1.67 0.34 14.20
CA ARG A 84 -1.69 -1.12 14.39
C ARG A 84 -0.32 -1.70 14.07
N GLU A 85 0.26 -2.36 15.07
CA GLU A 85 1.46 -3.16 14.90
C GLU A 85 1.04 -4.54 14.39
N SER A 86 0.99 -4.70 13.08
CA SER A 86 0.46 -5.87 12.42
C SER A 86 0.94 -5.96 10.98
N GLU A 87 0.90 -7.14 10.40
CA GLU A 87 0.95 -7.30 8.96
C GLU A 87 -0.37 -6.87 8.33
N PHE A 88 -0.30 -6.39 7.08
CA PHE A 88 -1.46 -5.87 6.36
C PHE A 88 -2.60 -6.89 6.26
N ASP A 89 -2.28 -8.13 5.88
CA ASP A 89 -3.29 -9.19 5.73
C ASP A 89 -4.00 -9.50 7.05
N SER A 90 -3.23 -9.57 8.15
CA SER A 90 -3.78 -9.77 9.49
C SER A 90 -4.65 -8.60 9.97
N ALA A 91 -4.36 -7.38 9.52
CA ALA A 91 -5.12 -6.18 9.85
C ALA A 91 -6.36 -5.96 8.96
N LEU A 92 -6.61 -6.80 7.97
CA LEU A 92 -7.65 -6.58 6.97
C LEU A 92 -9.05 -6.36 7.57
N ALA A 93 -9.44 -7.16 8.55
CA ALA A 93 -10.74 -7.02 9.21
C ALA A 93 -10.88 -5.67 9.94
N ASP A 94 -9.80 -5.22 10.59
CA ASP A 94 -9.73 -3.91 11.25
C ASP A 94 -9.82 -2.78 10.22
N ILE A 95 -9.11 -2.89 9.09
CA ILE A 95 -9.16 -1.92 8.00
C ILE A 95 -10.59 -1.77 7.47
N LEU A 96 -11.24 -2.89 7.13
CA LEU A 96 -12.60 -2.89 6.60
C LEU A 96 -13.61 -2.29 7.59
N THR A 97 -13.43 -2.56 8.88
CA THR A 97 -14.25 -1.95 9.95
C THR A 97 -13.96 -0.46 10.08
N TYR A 98 -12.69 -0.07 10.01
CA TYR A 98 -12.27 1.32 10.16
C TYR A 98 -12.81 2.23 9.04
N ILE A 99 -12.81 1.76 7.80
CA ILE A 99 -13.26 2.56 6.64
C ILE A 99 -14.79 2.59 6.47
N LYS A 100 -15.53 1.79 7.23
CA LYS A 100 -16.98 1.69 7.09
C LYS A 100 -17.66 3.05 7.28
N GLY A 101 -18.46 3.44 6.29
CA GLY A 101 -19.19 4.71 6.30
C GLY A 101 -18.34 5.95 5.98
N CYS A 102 -17.14 5.75 5.45
CA CYS A 102 -16.23 6.81 5.03
C CYS A 102 -16.01 6.76 3.51
N PHE A 103 -15.59 7.90 2.95
CA PHE A 103 -14.82 7.90 1.73
C PHE A 103 -13.37 7.56 2.12
N ALA A 104 -12.90 6.43 1.69
CA ALA A 104 -11.60 5.90 2.10
C ALA A 104 -10.56 6.06 0.99
N PHE A 105 -9.35 6.42 1.38
CA PHE A 105 -8.17 6.34 0.54
C PHE A 105 -7.15 5.42 1.20
N ILE A 106 -6.81 4.33 0.51
CA ILE A 106 -5.84 3.34 0.99
C ILE A 106 -4.54 3.53 0.22
N PHE A 107 -3.46 3.70 0.94
CA PHE A 107 -2.11 3.76 0.39
C PHE A 107 -1.39 2.45 0.70
N ALA A 108 -0.95 1.75 -0.34
CA ALA A 108 -0.22 0.49 -0.25
C ALA A 108 1.15 0.65 -0.90
N ASP A 109 2.17 0.88 -0.09
CA ASP A 109 3.57 1.03 -0.50
C ASP A 109 4.43 -0.11 0.07
N PRO A 110 4.32 -1.32 -0.50
CA PRO A 110 5.02 -2.48 0.02
C PRO A 110 6.51 -2.45 -0.33
N PHE A 111 7.36 -2.89 0.59
CA PHE A 111 8.76 -3.18 0.29
C PHE A 111 8.95 -4.34 -0.70
N GLY A 112 7.92 -5.18 -0.88
CA GLY A 112 7.92 -6.29 -1.81
C GLY A 112 6.57 -6.99 -1.86
N PRO A 113 6.38 -7.93 -2.81
CA PRO A 113 5.09 -8.57 -3.07
C PRO A 113 4.53 -9.36 -1.87
N SER A 114 5.37 -9.85 -0.95
CA SER A 114 4.91 -10.58 0.24
C SER A 114 4.06 -9.76 1.20
N SER A 115 4.06 -8.43 1.09
CA SER A 115 3.41 -7.54 2.07
C SER A 115 1.94 -7.27 1.76
N ILE A 116 1.49 -7.44 0.52
CA ILE A 116 0.14 -7.10 0.07
C ILE A 116 -0.43 -8.16 -0.88
N PRO A 117 -0.95 -9.28 -0.36
CA PRO A 117 -1.55 -10.32 -1.19
C PRO A 117 -2.79 -9.80 -1.93
N PHE A 118 -2.97 -10.26 -3.16
CA PHE A 118 -4.10 -9.86 -4.01
C PHE A 118 -5.46 -10.13 -3.36
N SER A 119 -5.58 -11.23 -2.63
CA SER A 119 -6.81 -11.61 -1.93
C SER A 119 -7.30 -10.53 -0.96
N SER A 120 -6.39 -9.80 -0.31
CA SER A 120 -6.72 -8.72 0.61
C SER A 120 -6.98 -7.41 -0.12
N ILE A 121 -6.18 -7.08 -1.14
CA ILE A 121 -6.42 -5.93 -2.01
C ILE A 121 -7.79 -6.04 -2.70
N SER A 122 -8.15 -7.20 -3.24
CA SER A 122 -9.44 -7.40 -3.92
C SER A 122 -10.64 -7.16 -3.00
N LYS A 123 -10.54 -7.53 -1.71
CA LYS A 123 -11.58 -7.25 -0.71
C LYS A 123 -11.71 -5.75 -0.39
N ILE A 124 -10.59 -5.03 -0.40
CA ILE A 124 -10.58 -3.59 -0.15
C ILE A 124 -11.13 -2.83 -1.35
N VAL A 125 -10.65 -3.10 -2.56
CA VAL A 125 -11.10 -2.38 -3.76
C VAL A 125 -12.58 -2.62 -4.06
N SER A 126 -13.16 -3.73 -3.63
CA SER A 126 -14.59 -3.99 -3.76
C SER A 126 -15.46 -3.19 -2.77
N GLN A 127 -14.88 -2.44 -1.82
CA GLN A 127 -15.65 -1.58 -0.92
C GLN A 127 -16.17 -0.35 -1.66
N LYS A 128 -17.41 0.08 -1.34
CA LYS A 128 -17.95 1.33 -1.87
C LYS A 128 -17.20 2.54 -1.32
N PHE A 129 -16.97 3.54 -2.16
CA PHE A 129 -16.30 4.79 -1.79
C PHE A 129 -14.87 4.57 -1.27
N CYS A 130 -14.15 3.64 -1.88
CA CYS A 130 -12.78 3.32 -1.52
C CYS A 130 -11.88 3.43 -2.75
N ASP A 131 -10.92 4.34 -2.69
CA ASP A 131 -9.85 4.46 -3.67
C ASP A 131 -8.56 3.84 -3.09
N VAL A 132 -7.81 3.13 -3.93
CA VAL A 132 -6.57 2.48 -3.53
C VAL A 132 -5.43 2.92 -4.44
N LEU A 133 -4.36 3.42 -3.85
CA LEU A 133 -3.09 3.67 -4.53
C LEU A 133 -2.10 2.57 -4.14
N ILE A 134 -1.63 1.83 -5.12
CA ILE A 134 -0.68 0.73 -4.93
C ILE A 134 0.64 1.10 -5.61
N ASN A 135 1.73 1.17 -4.86
CA ASN A 135 3.05 1.19 -5.44
C ASN A 135 3.41 -0.23 -5.90
N PHE A 136 3.49 -0.41 -7.23
CA PHE A 136 3.74 -1.72 -7.82
C PHE A 136 5.21 -2.12 -7.58
N PRO A 137 5.49 -3.21 -6.82
CA PRO A 137 6.84 -3.54 -6.36
C PRO A 137 7.68 -4.23 -7.46
N LEU A 138 7.82 -3.56 -8.61
CA LEU A 138 8.42 -4.10 -9.83
C LEU A 138 9.83 -4.65 -9.61
N TYR A 139 10.68 -3.89 -8.91
CA TYR A 139 12.05 -4.32 -8.62
C TYR A 139 12.13 -5.66 -7.88
N SER A 140 11.26 -5.85 -6.88
CA SER A 140 11.20 -7.10 -6.12
C SER A 140 10.67 -8.25 -6.96
N ILE A 141 9.66 -7.99 -7.81
CA ILE A 141 9.12 -8.98 -8.74
C ILE A 141 10.20 -9.44 -9.73
N GLN A 142 10.93 -8.51 -10.34
CA GLN A 142 12.05 -8.81 -11.24
C GLN A 142 13.11 -9.67 -10.55
N LYS A 143 13.54 -9.25 -9.35
CA LYS A 143 14.54 -9.99 -8.56
C LYS A 143 14.08 -11.42 -8.24
N TRP A 144 12.81 -11.59 -7.90
CA TRP A 144 12.29 -12.89 -7.47
C TRP A 144 11.86 -13.77 -8.65
N SER A 145 11.57 -13.21 -9.81
CA SER A 145 11.33 -14.00 -11.04
C SER A 145 12.51 -14.88 -11.43
N GLY A 146 13.73 -14.49 -11.05
CA GLY A 146 14.94 -15.33 -11.25
C GLY A 146 14.96 -16.64 -10.44
N PHE A 147 14.00 -16.83 -9.52
CA PHE A 147 13.85 -18.07 -8.76
C PHE A 147 12.91 -19.08 -9.41
N ILE A 148 12.16 -18.71 -10.45
CA ILE A 148 11.18 -19.57 -11.12
C ILE A 148 11.77 -20.93 -11.53
N ASP A 149 12.95 -20.92 -12.15
CA ASP A 149 13.60 -22.13 -12.64
C ASP A 149 14.27 -22.98 -11.51
N LYS A 150 14.19 -22.52 -10.26
CA LYS A 150 14.80 -23.12 -9.08
C LYS A 150 13.80 -23.55 -8.01
N CYS A 151 12.51 -23.27 -8.21
CA CYS A 151 11.47 -23.46 -7.19
C CYS A 151 11.25 -24.93 -6.82
N ASP A 152 11.48 -25.88 -7.74
CA ASP A 152 11.30 -27.30 -7.47
C ASP A 152 12.42 -27.92 -6.61
N ALA A 153 13.58 -27.27 -6.53
CA ALA A 153 14.77 -27.78 -5.84
C ALA A 153 15.18 -26.96 -4.60
N ASN A 154 14.47 -25.87 -4.28
CA ASN A 154 14.88 -24.95 -3.23
C ASN A 154 13.65 -24.27 -2.58
N ASP A 155 13.43 -24.56 -1.29
CA ASP A 155 12.29 -24.05 -0.52
C ASP A 155 12.26 -22.50 -0.46
N ILE A 156 13.42 -21.84 -0.37
CA ILE A 156 13.50 -20.37 -0.38
C ILE A 156 13.08 -19.82 -1.74
N ALA A 157 13.49 -20.49 -2.83
CA ALA A 157 13.09 -20.10 -4.18
C ALA A 157 11.58 -20.25 -4.36
N LYS A 158 11.03 -21.37 -3.89
CA LYS A 158 9.59 -21.62 -3.90
C LYS A 158 8.83 -20.56 -3.12
N GLU A 159 9.24 -20.25 -1.89
CA GLU A 159 8.63 -19.19 -1.07
C GLU A 159 8.59 -17.83 -1.80
N ARG A 160 9.68 -17.46 -2.51
CA ARG A 160 9.72 -16.20 -3.27
C ARG A 160 8.75 -16.20 -4.46
N VAL A 161 8.65 -17.33 -5.16
CA VAL A 161 7.69 -17.50 -6.26
C VAL A 161 6.25 -17.46 -5.74
N ASP A 162 5.98 -18.11 -4.61
CA ASP A 162 4.67 -18.11 -3.95
C ASP A 162 4.25 -16.68 -3.55
N TYR A 163 5.14 -15.88 -2.97
CA TYR A 163 4.85 -14.48 -2.63
C TYR A 163 4.47 -13.63 -3.85
N VAL A 164 5.14 -13.84 -4.99
CA VAL A 164 4.77 -13.13 -6.22
C VAL A 164 3.43 -13.64 -6.76
N THR A 165 3.18 -14.93 -6.67
CA THR A 165 1.89 -15.53 -7.04
C THR A 165 0.74 -14.96 -6.20
N ASP A 166 0.93 -14.88 -4.88
CA ASP A 166 -0.03 -14.27 -3.96
C ASP A 166 -0.29 -12.79 -4.28
N PHE A 167 0.76 -12.04 -4.62
CA PHE A 167 0.64 -10.64 -5.03
C PHE A 167 -0.18 -10.46 -6.31
N PHE A 168 0.04 -11.31 -7.33
CA PHE A 168 -0.74 -11.28 -8.57
C PHE A 168 -2.14 -11.90 -8.42
N GLY A 169 -2.33 -12.78 -7.42
CA GLY A 169 -3.53 -13.60 -7.25
C GLY A 169 -3.68 -14.70 -8.32
N THR A 170 -2.63 -15.00 -9.07
CA THR A 170 -2.57 -16.01 -10.13
C THR A 170 -1.12 -16.37 -10.43
N ASP A 171 -0.90 -17.56 -10.96
CA ASP A 171 0.41 -18.02 -11.45
C ASP A 171 0.70 -17.62 -12.93
N GLU A 172 -0.25 -16.98 -13.61
CA GLU A 172 -0.09 -16.51 -15.00
C GLU A 172 1.15 -15.61 -15.19
N TRP A 173 1.59 -14.90 -14.13
CA TRP A 173 2.78 -14.07 -14.15
C TRP A 173 4.06 -14.85 -14.51
N VAL A 174 4.12 -16.16 -14.18
CA VAL A 174 5.21 -17.07 -14.57
C VAL A 174 5.21 -17.29 -16.07
N GLY A 175 4.01 -17.48 -16.66
CA GLY A 175 3.85 -17.60 -18.12
C GLY A 175 4.29 -16.32 -18.86
N VAL A 176 3.93 -15.15 -18.33
CA VAL A 176 4.39 -13.85 -18.85
C VAL A 176 5.92 -13.78 -18.80
N TYR A 177 6.53 -14.11 -17.66
CA TYR A 177 7.99 -14.12 -17.52
C TYR A 177 8.66 -15.02 -18.55
N ARG A 178 8.20 -16.28 -18.70
CA ARG A 178 8.80 -17.22 -19.64
C ARG A 178 8.68 -16.78 -21.10
N LYS A 179 7.59 -16.09 -21.46
CA LYS A 179 7.35 -15.56 -22.81
C LYS A 179 8.19 -14.33 -23.12
N CYS A 180 8.31 -13.39 -22.17
CA CYS A 180 8.91 -12.07 -22.36
C CYS A 180 10.30 -11.96 -21.72
N ARG A 181 10.88 -13.04 -21.21
CA ARG A 181 12.18 -13.06 -20.55
C ARG A 181 13.28 -12.48 -21.44
N GLY A 182 13.98 -11.48 -20.92
CA GLY A 182 15.07 -10.81 -21.62
C GLY A 182 14.62 -9.69 -22.57
N THR A 183 13.34 -9.32 -22.58
CA THR A 183 12.80 -8.15 -23.27
C THR A 183 12.36 -7.09 -22.28
N GLU A 184 12.25 -5.82 -22.72
CA GLU A 184 11.69 -4.72 -21.92
C GLU A 184 10.17 -4.84 -21.73
N GLU A 185 9.52 -5.71 -22.49
CA GLU A 185 8.05 -5.89 -22.47
C GLU A 185 7.55 -6.59 -21.20
N VAL A 186 8.41 -7.34 -20.49
CA VAL A 186 8.00 -8.15 -19.33
C VAL A 186 7.37 -7.31 -18.22
N GLU A 187 7.88 -6.11 -17.99
CA GLU A 187 7.41 -5.21 -16.95
C GLU A 187 6.01 -4.70 -17.25
N GLU A 188 5.78 -4.27 -18.50
CA GLU A 188 4.49 -3.79 -18.95
C GLU A 188 3.44 -4.92 -18.92
N GLU A 189 3.81 -6.12 -19.35
CA GLU A 189 2.93 -7.28 -19.36
C GLU A 189 2.55 -7.72 -17.92
N TRP A 190 3.48 -7.67 -16.95
CA TRP A 190 3.14 -7.89 -15.54
C TRP A 190 2.19 -6.83 -14.99
N LEU A 191 2.43 -5.56 -15.30
CA LEU A 191 1.53 -4.48 -14.90
C LEU A 191 0.14 -4.65 -15.51
N ASN A 192 0.08 -5.05 -16.81
CA ASN A 192 -1.17 -5.31 -17.51
C ASN A 192 -1.92 -6.52 -16.91
N LEU A 193 -1.20 -7.57 -16.53
CA LEU A 193 -1.78 -8.72 -15.83
C LEU A 193 -2.41 -8.28 -14.49
N TYR A 194 -1.68 -7.53 -13.67
CA TYR A 194 -2.16 -7.07 -12.38
C TYR A 194 -3.38 -6.15 -12.53
N LYS A 195 -3.34 -5.22 -13.50
CA LYS A 195 -4.49 -4.35 -13.83
C LYS A 195 -5.71 -5.15 -14.29
N ARG A 196 -5.52 -6.20 -15.08
CA ARG A 196 -6.60 -7.09 -15.52
C ARG A 196 -7.26 -7.79 -14.34
N ASN A 197 -6.45 -8.30 -13.41
CA ASN A 197 -6.94 -8.97 -12.21
C ASN A 197 -7.70 -8.01 -11.30
N LEU A 198 -7.22 -6.78 -11.11
CA LEU A 198 -7.96 -5.76 -10.36
C LEU A 198 -9.29 -5.39 -11.04
N LYS A 199 -9.31 -5.25 -12.38
CA LYS A 199 -10.55 -4.98 -13.13
C LYS A 199 -11.57 -6.09 -12.96
N SER A 200 -11.16 -7.34 -12.81
CA SER A 200 -12.08 -8.46 -12.56
C SER A 200 -12.81 -8.32 -11.22
N ALA A 201 -12.29 -7.54 -10.27
CA ALA A 201 -12.97 -7.16 -9.02
C ALA A 201 -14.02 -6.03 -9.23
N GLY A 202 -14.27 -5.59 -10.46
CA GLY A 202 -15.30 -4.60 -10.78
C GLY A 202 -14.88 -3.14 -10.57
N VAL A 203 -13.58 -2.85 -10.52
CA VAL A 203 -13.05 -1.50 -10.30
C VAL A 203 -12.40 -0.91 -11.54
N MET A 204 -12.38 0.42 -11.62
CA MET A 204 -11.60 1.14 -12.61
C MET A 204 -10.13 1.20 -12.16
N VAL A 205 -9.23 0.88 -13.08
CA VAL A 205 -7.79 0.86 -12.80
C VAL A 205 -7.05 1.81 -13.76
N VAL A 206 -6.25 2.69 -13.18
CA VAL A 206 -5.36 3.61 -13.90
C VAL A 206 -3.93 3.37 -13.39
N SER A 207 -2.95 3.38 -14.27
CA SER A 207 -1.53 3.36 -13.90
C SER A 207 -0.89 4.71 -14.20
N VAL A 208 -0.06 5.17 -13.28
CA VAL A 208 0.71 6.40 -13.42
C VAL A 208 2.19 6.05 -13.29
N PRO A 209 3.04 6.36 -14.28
CA PRO A 209 4.47 6.16 -14.13
C PRO A 209 5.02 7.08 -13.04
N VAL A 210 5.88 6.55 -12.19
CA VAL A 210 6.66 7.34 -11.22
C VAL A 210 7.99 7.67 -11.92
N LEU A 211 8.26 8.97 -12.11
CA LEU A 211 9.47 9.49 -12.74
C LEU A 211 10.63 9.57 -11.73
#